data_de78b7650f386f2c703db24db35132da
#
_entry.id   de78b7650f386f2c703db24db35132da
#
_cell.length_a   1.000
_cell.length_b   1.000
_cell.length_c   1.000
_cell.angle_alpha   90.00
_cell.angle_beta   90.00
_cell.angle_gamma   90.00
#
_symmetry.space_group_name_H-M   'P 1'
#
loop_
_entity.id
_entity.type
_entity.pdbx_description
1 polymer ?
#
loop_
_entity_poly.entity_id
_entity_poly.type
_entity_poly.pdbx_seq_one_letter_code
_entity_poly.pdbx_strand_id
1 'polypeptide(L)'
;MRPIFLGAFLGAATLALAGCATRPEAPAAPAPVPEAPPPPPAPPAPPPPQDWRDFALSPGDWTYRAEAAGSSASFGGAGPAFVLRCGAARQIVIERADAAAGTRLTLRTSFGDRIVAAGAPLPASDPLLDQMAFSRGRFTVAAEGLPMLVIPSWPEAARTIEDCRG
;
A
#
# COMPACT_ATOMS: atom_id res chain seq x y z
N MET A 1 -26.91 -80.05 -0.15
CA MET A 1 -28.18 -80.69 -0.32
C MET A 1 -28.93 -80.00 -1.46
N ARG A 2 -29.12 -80.75 -2.55
CA ARG A 2 -30.05 -80.49 -3.66
C ARG A 2 -31.48 -80.79 -3.21
N PRO A 3 -32.58 -80.34 -3.86
CA PRO A 3 -32.99 -80.71 -5.21
C PRO A 3 -33.52 -79.53 -6.01
N ILE A 4 -33.30 -79.37 -7.30
CA ILE A 4 -33.98 -79.92 -8.52
C ILE A 4 -35.52 -80.03 -8.38
N PHE A 5 -36.22 -79.19 -9.15
CA PHE A 5 -37.49 -79.56 -9.75
C PHE A 5 -37.64 -78.88 -11.16
N LEU A 6 -37.93 -79.76 -12.04
CA LEU A 6 -38.17 -79.73 -13.48
C LEU A 6 -39.68 -79.48 -13.75
N GLY A 7 -40.03 -78.87 -14.83
CA GLY A 7 -41.40 -78.85 -15.37
C GLY A 7 -41.53 -77.69 -16.36
N ALA A 8 -41.41 -77.89 -17.58
CA ALA A 8 -42.20 -78.55 -18.65
C ALA A 8 -43.28 -77.60 -19.26
N PHE A 9 -43.02 -77.23 -20.53
CA PHE A 9 -43.87 -77.08 -21.69
C PHE A 9 -45.22 -76.33 -21.56
N LEU A 10 -45.44 -75.31 -22.39
CA LEU A 10 -46.46 -75.37 -23.53
C LEU A 10 -46.32 -74.12 -24.37
N GLY A 11 -46.33 -74.32 -25.66
CA GLY A 11 -46.27 -73.33 -26.69
C GLY A 11 -47.59 -72.69 -26.99
N ALA A 12 -47.54 -71.52 -27.52
CA ALA A 12 -48.68 -70.94 -28.33
C ALA A 12 -48.02 -69.96 -29.34
N ALA A 13 -48.21 -70.32 -30.58
CA ALA A 13 -47.99 -69.52 -31.78
C ALA A 13 -48.95 -68.39 -31.82
N THR A 14 -48.55 -67.16 -32.02
CA THR A 14 -49.42 -66.06 -32.40
C THR A 14 -48.79 -65.17 -33.46
N LEU A 15 -49.57 -64.99 -34.47
CA LEU A 15 -49.46 -64.25 -35.72
C LEU A 15 -48.63 -62.92 -35.64
N ALA A 16 -47.85 -62.77 -36.67
CA ALA A 16 -47.20 -61.49 -37.03
C ALA A 16 -48.27 -60.57 -37.67
N LEU A 17 -48.58 -59.48 -37.06
CA LEU A 17 -49.17 -58.31 -37.70
C LEU A 17 -48.07 -57.32 -38.01
N ALA A 18 -47.68 -57.22 -39.28
CA ALA A 18 -46.80 -56.16 -39.77
C ALA A 18 -47.62 -54.83 -39.80
N GLY A 19 -47.48 -54.06 -38.72
CA GLY A 19 -47.92 -52.69 -38.71
C GLY A 19 -46.79 -51.80 -39.25
N CYS A 20 -47.01 -51.20 -40.44
CA CYS A 20 -46.14 -50.12 -40.91
C CYS A 20 -46.37 -48.90 -40.01
N ALA A 21 -45.53 -48.78 -38.97
CA ALA A 21 -45.39 -47.56 -38.20
C ALA A 21 -44.46 -46.61 -38.97
N THR A 22 -45.02 -45.60 -39.57
CA THR A 22 -44.24 -44.43 -40.05
C THR A 22 -43.56 -43.83 -38.87
N ARG A 23 -42.23 -43.93 -38.86
CA ARG A 23 -41.36 -43.29 -37.86
C ARG A 23 -41.56 -41.79 -37.93
N PRO A 24 -41.97 -41.11 -36.85
CA PRO A 24 -41.99 -39.66 -36.85
C PRO A 24 -40.60 -39.13 -37.14
N GLU A 25 -40.51 -38.28 -38.17
CA GLU A 25 -39.26 -37.56 -38.47
C GLU A 25 -38.88 -36.72 -37.25
N ALA A 26 -37.69 -37.00 -36.70
CA ALA A 26 -37.21 -36.25 -35.58
C ALA A 26 -37.03 -34.77 -35.99
N PRO A 27 -37.45 -33.82 -35.14
CA PRO A 27 -37.27 -32.40 -35.43
C PRO A 27 -35.79 -32.14 -35.77
N ALA A 28 -35.55 -31.43 -36.88
CA ALA A 28 -34.22 -31.06 -37.30
C ALA A 28 -33.51 -30.33 -36.15
N ALA A 29 -32.31 -30.77 -35.83
CA ALA A 29 -31.48 -30.13 -34.82
C ALA A 29 -31.33 -28.63 -35.15
N PRO A 30 -31.49 -27.71 -34.17
CA PRO A 30 -31.28 -26.29 -34.41
C PRO A 30 -29.89 -26.07 -35.02
N ALA A 31 -29.85 -25.24 -36.07
CA ALA A 31 -28.59 -24.87 -36.68
C ALA A 31 -27.62 -24.31 -35.62
N PRO A 32 -26.32 -24.62 -35.67
CA PRO A 32 -25.38 -24.08 -34.70
C PRO A 32 -25.40 -22.55 -34.76
N VAL A 33 -25.71 -21.94 -33.62
CA VAL A 33 -25.64 -20.48 -33.46
C VAL A 33 -24.20 -20.08 -33.63
N PRO A 34 -23.85 -19.12 -34.52
CA PRO A 34 -22.47 -18.64 -34.61
C PRO A 34 -21.98 -18.18 -33.27
N GLU A 35 -20.90 -18.76 -32.78
CA GLU A 35 -20.26 -18.35 -31.54
C GLU A 35 -19.79 -16.91 -31.71
N ALA A 36 -20.21 -16.02 -30.81
CA ALA A 36 -19.80 -14.62 -30.84
C ALA A 36 -18.26 -14.54 -30.67
N PRO A 37 -17.57 -13.68 -31.44
CA PRO A 37 -16.14 -13.53 -31.26
C PRO A 37 -15.81 -13.18 -29.81
N PRO A 38 -14.70 -13.73 -29.25
CA PRO A 38 -14.32 -13.44 -27.88
C PRO A 38 -14.12 -11.92 -27.70
N PRO A 39 -14.53 -11.36 -26.53
CA PRO A 39 -14.34 -9.95 -26.26
C PRO A 39 -12.85 -9.58 -26.35
N PRO A 40 -12.51 -8.36 -26.81
CA PRO A 40 -11.14 -7.89 -26.84
C PRO A 40 -10.50 -8.01 -25.44
N PRO A 41 -9.18 -8.29 -25.34
CA PRO A 41 -8.49 -8.30 -24.08
C PRO A 41 -8.71 -6.99 -23.32
N ALA A 42 -9.00 -7.06 -22.02
CA ALA A 42 -9.12 -5.87 -21.20
C ALA A 42 -7.77 -5.09 -21.18
N PRO A 43 -7.78 -3.75 -21.21
CA PRO A 43 -6.58 -2.96 -21.05
C PRO A 43 -5.82 -3.36 -19.79
N PRO A 44 -4.47 -3.33 -19.79
CA PRO A 44 -3.69 -3.59 -18.58
C PRO A 44 -4.15 -2.69 -17.44
N ALA A 45 -4.30 -3.26 -16.24
CA ALA A 45 -4.61 -2.46 -15.06
C ALA A 45 -3.51 -1.42 -14.83
N PRO A 46 -3.84 -0.18 -14.43
CA PRO A 46 -2.84 0.81 -14.05
C PRO A 46 -1.95 0.25 -12.94
N PRO A 47 -0.63 0.57 -12.95
CA PRO A 47 0.26 0.13 -11.87
C PRO A 47 -0.26 0.63 -10.52
N PRO A 48 -0.09 -0.16 -9.44
CA PRO A 48 -0.50 0.26 -8.11
C PRO A 48 0.23 1.56 -7.73
N PRO A 49 -0.38 2.44 -6.94
CA PRO A 49 0.30 3.62 -6.40
C PRO A 49 1.57 3.20 -5.67
N GLN A 50 2.69 3.89 -5.96
CA GLN A 50 3.93 3.62 -5.23
C GLN A 50 3.77 4.00 -3.76
N ASP A 51 4.09 3.08 -2.85
CA ASP A 51 4.12 3.40 -1.42
C ASP A 51 5.35 4.29 -1.16
N TRP A 52 5.15 5.40 -0.45
CA TRP A 52 6.24 6.31 -0.08
C TRP A 52 7.33 5.62 0.78
N ARG A 53 6.98 4.52 1.42
CA ARG A 53 7.92 3.70 2.20
C ARG A 53 8.96 3.00 1.34
N ASP A 54 8.67 2.82 0.06
CA ASP A 54 9.56 2.18 -0.91
C ASP A 54 10.44 3.20 -1.65
N PHE A 55 10.23 4.50 -1.45
CA PHE A 55 11.06 5.52 -2.07
C PHE A 55 12.50 5.45 -1.54
N ALA A 56 13.47 5.70 -2.42
CA ALA A 56 14.86 5.79 -2.01
C ALA A 56 15.06 6.91 -0.97
N LEU A 57 15.94 6.68 -0.01
CA LEU A 57 16.33 7.73 0.94
C LEU A 57 16.99 8.90 0.19
N SER A 58 16.71 10.11 0.64
CA SER A 58 17.44 11.28 0.19
C SER A 58 18.93 11.16 0.55
N PRO A 59 19.84 11.64 -0.30
CA PRO A 59 21.28 11.62 0.02
C PRO A 59 21.59 12.43 1.27
N GLY A 60 22.40 11.88 2.16
CA GLY A 60 22.88 12.56 3.36
C GLY A 60 22.86 11.69 4.60
N ASP A 61 23.40 12.28 5.66
CA ASP A 61 23.50 11.66 6.98
C ASP A 61 22.96 12.63 8.04
N TRP A 62 22.62 12.08 9.21
CA TRP A 62 22.30 12.88 10.37
C TRP A 62 23.57 13.35 11.10
N THR A 63 23.50 14.57 11.58
CA THR A 63 24.51 15.13 12.49
C THR A 63 23.81 15.74 13.69
N TYR A 64 24.17 15.27 14.88
CA TYR A 64 23.71 15.85 16.15
C TYR A 64 24.73 16.84 16.68
N ARG A 65 24.26 17.94 17.27
CA ARG A 65 25.08 18.95 17.97
C ARG A 65 24.43 19.35 19.27
N ALA A 66 25.19 19.28 20.36
CA ALA A 66 24.83 19.94 21.61
C ALA A 66 25.18 21.45 21.48
N GLU A 67 24.28 22.31 21.89
CA GLU A 67 24.42 23.77 21.86
C GLU A 67 24.23 24.35 23.27
N ALA A 68 24.67 25.58 23.52
CA ALA A 68 24.54 26.19 24.84
C ALA A 68 23.13 26.35 25.35
N ALA A 69 22.14 26.49 24.43
CA ALA A 69 20.73 26.67 24.73
C ALA A 69 19.84 25.50 24.32
N GLY A 70 20.42 24.32 24.11
CA GLY A 70 19.68 23.12 23.70
C GLY A 70 20.50 22.21 22.79
N SER A 71 19.89 21.64 21.78
CA SER A 71 20.56 20.78 20.80
C SER A 71 19.95 20.91 19.43
N SER A 72 20.64 20.43 18.42
CA SER A 72 20.12 20.34 17.06
C SER A 72 20.51 19.03 16.40
N ALA A 73 19.62 18.50 15.54
CA ALA A 73 19.90 17.43 14.61
C ALA A 73 19.66 17.94 13.20
N SER A 74 20.61 17.76 12.31
CA SER A 74 20.50 18.12 10.91
C SER A 74 20.75 16.92 10.01
N PHE A 75 19.93 16.79 8.97
CA PHE A 75 20.08 15.78 7.93
C PHE A 75 20.45 16.44 6.61
N GLY A 76 21.44 15.89 5.92
CA GLY A 76 21.83 16.35 4.58
C GLY A 76 23.19 15.82 4.14
N GLY A 77 23.57 16.18 2.90
CA GLY A 77 24.87 15.80 2.29
C GLY A 77 25.89 16.93 2.37
N ALA A 78 26.03 17.75 1.32
CA ALA A 78 26.95 18.89 1.29
C ALA A 78 26.55 20.03 2.27
N GLY A 79 25.32 20.00 2.77
CA GLY A 79 24.76 20.92 3.75
C GLY A 79 23.47 20.37 4.32
N PRO A 80 22.93 21.01 5.37
CA PRO A 80 21.68 20.57 5.98
C PRO A 80 20.51 20.78 5.01
N ALA A 81 19.74 19.72 4.73
CA ALA A 81 18.50 19.79 3.98
C ALA A 81 17.28 19.89 4.91
N PHE A 82 17.40 19.31 6.11
CA PHE A 82 16.36 19.31 7.15
C PHE A 82 16.99 19.46 8.52
N VAL A 83 16.38 20.25 9.39
CA VAL A 83 16.92 20.55 10.73
C VAL A 83 15.81 20.46 11.76
N LEU A 84 16.09 19.83 12.88
CA LEU A 84 15.38 19.93 14.15
C LEU A 84 16.26 20.70 15.12
N ARG A 85 15.71 21.74 15.73
CA ARG A 85 16.41 22.55 16.71
C ARG A 85 15.61 22.71 17.98
N CYS A 86 16.17 22.33 19.10
CA CYS A 86 15.63 22.68 20.42
C CYS A 86 16.06 24.07 20.83
N GLY A 87 15.14 24.93 21.12
CA GLY A 87 15.38 26.27 21.65
C GLY A 87 15.18 26.38 23.17
N ALA A 88 15.60 27.52 23.74
CA ALA A 88 15.56 27.79 25.18
C ALA A 88 14.17 27.66 25.83
N ALA A 89 13.10 27.79 25.07
CA ALA A 89 11.72 27.68 25.55
C ALA A 89 11.17 26.24 25.57
N ARG A 90 12.01 25.22 25.46
CA ARG A 90 11.61 23.79 25.30
C ARG A 90 10.66 23.60 24.12
N GLN A 91 10.99 24.21 23.02
CA GLN A 91 10.26 24.13 21.75
C GLN A 91 11.18 23.59 20.66
N ILE A 92 10.66 22.72 19.84
CA ILE A 92 11.32 22.23 18.64
C ILE A 92 10.89 23.08 17.46
N VAL A 93 11.87 23.59 16.73
CA VAL A 93 11.70 24.23 15.44
C VAL A 93 12.07 23.24 14.34
N ILE A 94 11.18 23.07 13.37
CA ILE A 94 11.42 22.23 12.19
C ILE A 94 11.73 23.15 11.01
N GLU A 95 12.89 22.97 10.41
CA GLU A 95 13.34 23.76 9.26
C GLU A 95 13.66 22.85 8.09
N ARG A 96 13.38 23.34 6.91
CA ARG A 96 13.83 22.79 5.64
C ARG A 96 14.68 23.86 4.95
N ALA A 97 15.95 23.59 4.65
CA ALA A 97 16.91 24.59 4.25
C ALA A 97 16.57 25.37 2.98
N ASP A 98 15.86 24.74 2.05
CA ASP A 98 15.41 25.34 0.79
C ASP A 98 13.98 25.89 0.83
N ALA A 99 13.35 25.90 2.01
CA ALA A 99 12.02 26.44 2.22
C ALA A 99 12.09 27.75 3.03
N ALA A 100 11.37 28.78 2.61
CA ALA A 100 11.21 30.00 3.40
C ALA A 100 10.47 29.72 4.70
N ALA A 101 10.73 30.54 5.72
CA ALA A 101 9.97 30.50 6.97
C ALA A 101 8.46 30.64 6.70
N GLY A 102 7.65 29.87 7.39
CA GLY A 102 6.21 29.80 7.17
C GLY A 102 5.75 28.91 6.02
N THR A 103 6.65 28.37 5.20
CA THR A 103 6.30 27.40 4.17
C THR A 103 5.61 26.17 4.78
N ARG A 104 4.53 25.73 4.16
CA ARG A 104 3.82 24.52 4.58
C ARG A 104 4.64 23.27 4.29
N LEU A 105 5.06 22.58 5.33
CA LEU A 105 5.75 21.30 5.27
C LEU A 105 4.74 20.19 5.58
N THR A 106 4.56 19.27 4.67
CA THR A 106 3.80 18.04 4.92
C THR A 106 4.77 16.96 5.38
N LEU A 107 4.68 16.58 6.65
CA LEU A 107 5.42 15.47 7.22
C LEU A 107 4.55 14.22 7.19
N ARG A 108 5.07 13.16 6.58
CA ARG A 108 4.41 11.86 6.54
C ARG A 108 5.24 10.84 7.29
N THR A 109 4.61 10.17 8.23
CA THR A 109 5.21 9.16 9.11
C THR A 109 4.43 7.84 9.00
N SER A 110 4.92 6.78 9.64
CA SER A 110 4.14 5.52 9.72
C SER A 110 2.87 5.65 10.58
N PHE A 111 2.67 6.79 11.25
CA PHE A 111 1.51 7.04 12.11
C PHE A 111 0.49 7.99 11.46
N GLY A 112 0.83 8.60 10.33
CA GLY A 112 -0.03 9.54 9.60
C GLY A 112 0.72 10.75 9.08
N ASP A 113 -0.06 11.65 8.48
CA ASP A 113 0.44 12.88 7.86
C ASP A 113 0.07 14.09 8.71
N ARG A 114 0.96 15.06 8.79
CA ARG A 114 0.71 16.34 9.45
C ARG A 114 1.37 17.49 8.71
N ILE A 115 0.71 18.62 8.72
CA ILE A 115 1.24 19.86 8.13
C ILE A 115 1.70 20.78 9.27
N VAL A 116 2.90 21.31 9.12
CA VAL A 116 3.49 22.34 9.98
C VAL A 116 4.04 23.49 9.13
N ALA A 117 4.22 24.65 9.71
CA ALA A 117 4.93 25.73 9.03
C ALA A 117 6.45 25.63 9.33
N ALA A 118 7.27 25.76 8.30
CA ALA A 118 8.73 25.81 8.45
C ALA A 118 9.13 26.94 9.41
N GLY A 119 9.98 26.65 10.38
CA GLY A 119 10.44 27.62 11.37
C GLY A 119 9.44 27.91 12.50
N ALA A 120 8.22 27.36 12.46
CA ALA A 120 7.28 27.56 13.56
C ALA A 120 7.64 26.66 14.76
N PRO A 121 7.60 27.21 15.98
CA PRO A 121 7.91 26.44 17.18
C PRO A 121 6.79 25.43 17.50
N LEU A 122 7.16 24.22 17.87
CA LEU A 122 6.30 23.16 18.38
C LEU A 122 6.66 22.88 19.83
N PRO A 123 5.71 22.66 20.73
CA PRO A 123 6.01 22.15 22.07
C PRO A 123 6.82 20.85 21.98
N ALA A 124 7.82 20.66 22.86
CA ALA A 124 8.61 19.41 22.86
C ALA A 124 7.76 18.15 23.12
N SER A 125 6.56 18.32 23.70
CA SER A 125 5.57 17.25 23.89
C SER A 125 4.63 17.04 22.71
N ASP A 126 4.82 17.74 21.57
CA ASP A 126 3.96 17.59 20.42
C ASP A 126 4.06 16.15 19.86
N PRO A 127 2.92 15.44 19.68
CA PRO A 127 2.93 14.04 19.22
C PRO A 127 3.59 13.81 17.86
N LEU A 128 3.68 14.84 17.00
CA LEU A 128 4.37 14.73 15.73
C LEU A 128 5.85 14.33 15.92
N LEU A 129 6.49 14.84 16.97
CA LEU A 129 7.91 14.58 17.25
C LEU A 129 8.15 13.10 17.55
N ASP A 130 7.28 12.47 18.34
CA ASP A 130 7.33 11.02 18.57
C ASP A 130 7.02 10.24 17.29
N GLN A 131 6.04 10.67 16.52
CA GLN A 131 5.71 10.05 15.24
C GLN A 131 6.87 10.08 14.25
N MET A 132 7.68 11.13 14.25
CA MET A 132 8.90 11.21 13.44
C MET A 132 10.00 10.30 13.99
N ALA A 133 10.28 10.38 15.29
CA ALA A 133 11.32 9.61 15.95
C ALA A 133 11.10 8.09 15.84
N PHE A 134 9.84 7.66 15.95
CA PHE A 134 9.44 6.24 15.91
C PHE A 134 8.84 5.80 14.58
N SER A 135 8.91 6.61 13.54
CA SER A 135 8.46 6.20 12.20
C SER A 135 9.27 5.01 11.73
N ARG A 136 8.60 4.02 11.13
CA ARG A 136 9.21 2.74 10.72
C ARG A 136 10.24 2.94 9.62
N GLY A 137 11.50 3.14 10.04
CA GLY A 137 12.68 3.28 9.21
C GLY A 137 12.84 4.64 8.53
N ARG A 138 11.77 5.38 8.25
CA ARG A 138 11.83 6.68 7.57
C ARG A 138 10.57 7.52 7.76
N PHE A 139 10.67 8.80 7.46
CA PHE A 139 9.56 9.72 7.26
C PHE A 139 9.84 10.60 6.04
N THR A 140 8.83 11.31 5.54
CA THR A 140 9.02 12.22 4.40
C THR A 140 8.67 13.65 4.78
N VAL A 141 9.32 14.59 4.12
CA VAL A 141 9.05 16.02 4.24
C VAL A 141 8.84 16.59 2.85
N ALA A 142 7.60 16.95 2.54
CA ALA A 142 7.23 17.57 1.29
C ALA A 142 6.89 19.06 1.49
N ALA A 143 7.25 19.88 0.52
CA ALA A 143 6.83 21.28 0.40
C ALA A 143 6.52 21.56 -1.07
N GLU A 144 5.60 22.48 -1.32
CA GLU A 144 5.22 22.86 -2.69
C GLU A 144 6.43 23.42 -3.45
N GLY A 145 6.61 22.96 -4.69
CA GLY A 145 7.71 23.37 -5.56
C GLY A 145 9.08 22.81 -5.21
N LEU A 146 9.22 22.00 -4.15
CA LEU A 146 10.48 21.44 -3.71
C LEU A 146 10.49 19.90 -3.83
N PRO A 147 11.64 19.28 -4.12
CA PRO A 147 11.76 17.82 -4.13
C PRO A 147 11.42 17.25 -2.75
N MET A 148 10.65 16.18 -2.69
CA MET A 148 10.33 15.51 -1.43
C MET A 148 11.61 14.94 -0.80
N LEU A 149 11.82 15.18 0.49
CA LEU A 149 12.87 14.52 1.27
C LEU A 149 12.32 13.23 1.86
N VAL A 150 13.09 12.17 1.75
CA VAL A 150 12.86 10.87 2.40
C VAL A 150 13.99 10.66 3.41
N ILE A 151 13.68 10.81 4.69
CA ILE A 151 14.66 10.94 5.76
C ILE A 151 14.59 9.70 6.67
N PRO A 152 15.73 9.05 6.98
CA PRO A 152 15.72 7.93 7.91
C PRO A 152 15.40 8.38 9.34
N SER A 153 14.61 7.60 10.07
CA SER A 153 14.29 7.85 11.49
C SER A 153 15.44 7.33 12.38
N TRP A 154 16.54 8.06 12.41
CA TRP A 154 17.74 7.70 13.16
C TRP A 154 17.79 8.39 14.53
N PRO A 155 18.67 7.92 15.46
CA PRO A 155 18.70 8.37 16.86
C PRO A 155 18.97 9.86 17.07
N GLU A 156 19.63 10.53 16.15
CA GLU A 156 20.01 11.95 16.30
C GLU A 156 18.81 12.86 16.42
N ALA A 157 17.74 12.59 15.61
CA ALA A 157 16.48 13.31 15.70
C ALA A 157 15.79 13.05 17.03
N ALA A 158 15.69 11.79 17.45
CA ALA A 158 15.12 11.39 18.72
C ALA A 158 15.85 12.03 19.89
N ARG A 159 17.19 12.01 19.88
CA ARG A 159 18.02 12.62 20.91
C ARG A 159 17.76 14.12 21.05
N THR A 160 17.67 14.87 19.96
CA THR A 160 17.34 16.30 20.01
C THR A 160 15.97 16.55 20.63
N ILE A 161 14.99 15.69 20.35
CA ILE A 161 13.63 15.77 20.94
C ILE A 161 13.70 15.50 22.45
N GLU A 162 14.42 14.47 22.86
CA GLU A 162 14.59 14.11 24.29
C GLU A 162 15.32 15.21 25.07
N ASP A 163 16.40 15.75 24.54
CA ASP A 163 17.13 16.88 25.15
C ASP A 163 16.20 18.09 25.34
N CYS A 164 15.25 18.29 24.44
CA CYS A 164 14.29 19.39 24.53
C CYS A 164 13.21 19.17 25.61
N ARG A 165 13.00 17.93 25.99
CA ARG A 165 12.07 17.55 27.08
C ARG A 165 12.71 17.70 28.46
N GLY A 166 14.00 17.58 28.58
CA GLY A 166 14.83 17.76 29.78
C GLY A 166 14.87 16.55 30.66
#